data_f90ef12cbd1815c406748cb18ce28a9a
#
_entry.id   f90ef12cbd1815c406748cb18ce28a9a
#
_cell.length_a   1.000
_cell.length_b   1.000
_cell.length_c   1.000
_cell.angle_alpha   90.00
_cell.angle_beta   90.00
_cell.angle_gamma   90.00
#
_symmetry.space_group_name_H-M   'P 1'
#
loop_
_entity.id
_entity.type
_entity.pdbx_description
1 polymer ?
#
loop_
_entity_poly.entity_id
_entity_poly.type
_entity_poly.pdbx_seq_one_letter_code
_entity_poly.pdbx_strand_id
1 'polypeptide(L)'
;MLKFLVPVFCLCCCSGLAMSPQDGAAPAAKPAVSPEETAVNEVLKVYSDVYNKHDAAALIEYWAPNAVSISTETGSRVVGRDAIKAGFEQLFKADPQSKLTIRLKHFRFIKPEILSIEGESVITTPKEEPNENFFSAILVKVGEKWQIEQASESAIPTPATPYDGLKALEWMVGTWVDDTKGVNVESQMSWNAKKTFLIRKYSVQYDNDPECETGTQIIAWDTRSKSIRSWTFSCDGSFGEGTWSNNDNEWHVKFNHTGADGSLVSGTQVLSKVDDSTIQVHTIGREVDGEITPSHPAVKMIKKPETVEPKK
;
A
#
# COMPACT_ATOMS: atom_id res chain seq x y z
N MET A 1 1.05 28.35 25.72
CA MET A 1 0.96 28.70 24.29
C MET A 1 0.88 27.42 23.53
N LEU A 2 -0.20 27.23 22.82
CA LEU A 2 -0.54 25.97 22.13
C LEU A 2 0.36 25.81 20.89
N LYS A 3 1.35 24.90 20.93
CA LYS A 3 2.13 24.55 19.74
C LYS A 3 1.20 23.73 18.83
N PHE A 4 0.70 24.36 17.77
CA PHE A 4 0.02 23.65 16.70
C PHE A 4 1.05 22.84 15.93
N LEU A 5 1.13 21.54 16.19
CA LEU A 5 1.90 20.63 15.36
C LEU A 5 1.22 20.55 13.99
N VAL A 6 1.81 21.18 13.01
CA VAL A 6 1.46 20.99 11.61
C VAL A 6 1.94 19.60 11.21
N PRO A 7 1.11 18.76 10.58
CA PRO A 7 1.51 17.44 10.10
C PRO A 7 2.36 17.60 8.84
N VAL A 8 3.50 18.16 9.02
CA VAL A 8 4.50 18.12 7.99
C VAL A 8 5.15 16.77 8.07
N PHE A 9 5.51 16.19 6.97
CA PHE A 9 6.40 15.07 6.80
C PHE A 9 7.38 14.75 7.97
N CYS A 10 7.31 15.49 9.05
CA CYS A 10 8.04 15.33 10.28
C CYS A 10 7.14 14.62 11.30
N LEU A 11 7.35 13.35 11.44
CA LEU A 11 6.81 12.53 12.51
C LEU A 11 7.76 12.58 13.69
N CYS A 12 7.90 13.70 14.30
CA CYS A 12 8.55 13.78 15.59
C CYS A 12 8.23 15.11 16.23
N CYS A 13 7.50 15.07 17.27
CA CYS A 13 7.72 15.69 18.55
C CYS A 13 6.52 15.44 19.46
N CYS A 14 6.72 14.59 20.42
CA CYS A 14 5.87 14.45 21.57
C CYS A 14 6.30 15.48 22.61
N SER A 15 5.65 16.64 22.65
CA SER A 15 5.62 17.44 23.87
C SER A 15 4.24 17.28 24.45
N GLY A 16 4.13 16.50 25.53
CA GLY A 16 2.89 16.27 26.24
C GLY A 16 2.34 17.57 26.81
N LEU A 17 1.17 17.98 26.36
CA LEU A 17 0.32 18.94 27.04
C LEU A 17 -1.11 18.43 26.97
N ALA A 18 -1.67 18.19 28.14
CA ALA A 18 -3.06 17.78 28.32
C ALA A 18 -4.00 18.82 27.72
N MET A 19 -4.85 18.42 26.78
CA MET A 19 -5.94 19.24 26.27
C MET A 19 -7.28 18.76 26.83
N SER A 20 -8.07 19.73 27.31
CA SER A 20 -9.49 19.50 27.61
C SER A 20 -10.29 19.14 26.37
N PRO A 21 -11.34 18.30 26.48
CA PRO A 21 -12.10 17.86 25.33
C PRO A 21 -12.95 19.02 24.77
N GLN A 22 -12.77 19.35 23.51
CA GLN A 22 -13.73 20.10 22.71
C GLN A 22 -14.42 19.15 21.75
N ASP A 23 -15.74 19.31 21.64
CA ASP A 23 -16.67 18.48 20.91
C ASP A 23 -16.20 18.12 19.50
N GLY A 24 -16.05 16.83 19.28
CA GLY A 24 -15.44 16.25 18.11
C GLY A 24 -16.39 16.08 16.95
N ALA A 25 -15.90 16.38 15.77
CA ALA A 25 -16.36 15.70 14.57
C ALA A 25 -15.92 14.23 14.65
N ALA A 26 -16.85 13.31 14.49
CA ALA A 26 -16.57 11.88 14.47
C ALA A 26 -15.48 11.55 13.45
N PRO A 27 -14.57 10.60 13.73
CA PRO A 27 -13.59 10.16 12.76
C PRO A 27 -14.32 9.67 11.51
N ALA A 28 -13.85 10.09 10.33
CA ALA A 28 -14.35 9.58 9.07
C ALA A 28 -14.26 8.05 9.13
N ALA A 29 -15.41 7.38 9.16
CA ALA A 29 -15.48 5.94 9.14
C ALA A 29 -14.70 5.45 7.93
N LYS A 30 -13.86 4.41 8.12
CA LYS A 30 -13.34 3.60 7.02
C LYS A 30 -14.47 3.44 6.01
N PRO A 31 -14.25 3.69 4.70
CA PRO A 31 -15.31 3.48 3.73
C PRO A 31 -15.89 2.09 3.96
N ALA A 32 -17.18 2.04 4.26
CA ALA A 32 -17.85 0.79 4.55
C ALA A 32 -17.71 -0.08 3.29
N VAL A 33 -17.13 -1.27 3.45
CA VAL A 33 -17.07 -2.28 2.39
C VAL A 33 -18.48 -2.45 1.84
N SER A 34 -18.66 -2.31 0.53
CA SER A 34 -20.00 -2.40 -0.05
C SER A 34 -20.60 -3.80 0.14
N PRO A 35 -21.93 -3.95 0.17
CA PRO A 35 -22.53 -5.28 0.24
C PRO A 35 -22.08 -6.19 -0.91
N GLU A 36 -21.87 -5.62 -2.10
CA GLU A 36 -21.37 -6.32 -3.26
C GLU A 36 -19.92 -6.79 -3.06
N GLU A 37 -19.06 -5.94 -2.54
CA GLU A 37 -17.67 -6.29 -2.23
C GLU A 37 -17.60 -7.37 -1.16
N THR A 38 -18.45 -7.29 -0.14
CA THR A 38 -18.57 -8.33 0.90
C THR A 38 -18.96 -9.67 0.27
N ALA A 39 -19.95 -9.68 -0.63
CA ALA A 39 -20.39 -10.89 -1.32
C ALA A 39 -19.29 -11.49 -2.20
N VAL A 40 -18.54 -10.67 -2.93
CA VAL A 40 -17.42 -11.13 -3.76
C VAL A 40 -16.30 -11.71 -2.89
N ASN A 41 -15.94 -11.05 -1.79
CA ASN A 41 -14.93 -11.53 -0.86
C ASN A 41 -15.34 -12.89 -0.23
N GLU A 42 -16.62 -13.10 0.05
CA GLU A 42 -17.10 -14.39 0.58
C GLU A 42 -16.94 -15.50 -0.47
N VAL A 43 -17.25 -15.24 -1.75
CA VAL A 43 -17.01 -16.22 -2.84
C VAL A 43 -15.53 -16.61 -2.90
N LEU A 44 -14.62 -15.64 -2.86
CA LEU A 44 -13.18 -15.87 -2.91
C LEU A 44 -12.67 -16.62 -1.67
N LYS A 45 -13.23 -16.30 -0.50
CA LYS A 45 -12.91 -16.99 0.75
C LYS A 45 -13.31 -18.46 0.69
N VAL A 46 -14.53 -18.75 0.26
CA VAL A 46 -15.02 -20.14 0.12
C VAL A 46 -14.15 -20.91 -0.86
N TYR A 47 -13.78 -20.31 -2.01
CA TYR A 47 -12.86 -20.91 -2.96
C TYR A 47 -11.50 -21.25 -2.33
N SER A 48 -10.89 -20.30 -1.59
CA SER A 48 -9.63 -20.52 -0.89
C SER A 48 -9.75 -21.62 0.18
N ASP A 49 -10.85 -21.65 0.92
CA ASP A 49 -11.10 -22.67 1.93
C ASP A 49 -11.20 -24.08 1.34
N VAL A 50 -11.80 -24.22 0.13
CA VAL A 50 -11.86 -25.48 -0.60
C VAL A 50 -10.50 -25.89 -1.15
N TYR A 51 -9.76 -24.96 -1.75
CA TYR A 51 -8.37 -25.17 -2.19
C TYR A 51 -7.51 -25.69 -1.03
N ASN A 52 -7.62 -25.06 0.12
CA ASN A 52 -6.82 -25.36 1.33
C ASN A 52 -7.15 -26.72 1.97
N LYS A 53 -8.21 -27.40 1.52
CA LYS A 53 -8.52 -28.79 1.88
C LYS A 53 -7.89 -29.79 0.89
N HIS A 54 -7.29 -29.31 -0.21
CA HIS A 54 -6.70 -30.09 -1.31
C HIS A 54 -7.73 -31.06 -1.97
N ASP A 55 -9.00 -30.66 -1.98
CA ASP A 55 -10.05 -31.41 -2.62
C ASP A 55 -10.28 -30.90 -4.05
N ALA A 56 -9.55 -31.49 -5.03
CA ALA A 56 -9.66 -31.11 -6.43
C ALA A 56 -11.07 -31.37 -6.99
N ALA A 57 -11.80 -32.36 -6.47
CA ALA A 57 -13.14 -32.67 -6.94
C ALA A 57 -14.16 -31.59 -6.46
N ALA A 58 -14.03 -31.13 -5.24
CA ALA A 58 -14.85 -30.01 -4.75
C ALA A 58 -14.44 -28.68 -5.39
N LEU A 59 -13.13 -28.44 -5.60
CA LEU A 59 -12.60 -27.20 -6.16
C LEU A 59 -13.07 -26.99 -7.61
N ILE A 60 -13.12 -28.07 -8.40
CA ILE A 60 -13.48 -27.97 -9.82
C ILE A 60 -14.95 -27.57 -10.04
N GLU A 61 -15.81 -27.70 -9.05
CA GLU A 61 -17.21 -27.26 -9.12
C GLU A 61 -17.36 -25.72 -9.23
N TYR A 62 -16.30 -24.99 -8.86
CA TYR A 62 -16.22 -23.53 -9.04
C TYR A 62 -15.75 -23.12 -10.44
N TRP A 63 -15.48 -24.07 -11.35
CA TRP A 63 -15.08 -23.81 -12.72
C TRP A 63 -16.21 -24.21 -13.67
N ALA A 64 -16.44 -23.40 -14.69
CA ALA A 64 -17.41 -23.71 -15.74
C ALA A 64 -16.95 -24.93 -16.56
N PRO A 65 -17.87 -25.68 -17.21
CA PRO A 65 -17.51 -26.89 -17.97
C PRO A 65 -16.41 -26.66 -19.00
N ASN A 66 -16.43 -25.54 -19.71
CA ASN A 66 -15.48 -25.16 -20.76
C ASN A 66 -14.49 -24.08 -20.31
N ALA A 67 -14.29 -23.92 -19.01
CA ALA A 67 -13.43 -22.89 -18.45
C ALA A 67 -12.01 -22.92 -19.01
N VAL A 68 -11.38 -21.76 -19.06
CA VAL A 68 -10.01 -21.59 -19.54
C VAL A 68 -9.12 -21.05 -18.42
N SER A 69 -8.06 -21.76 -18.09
CA SER A 69 -6.98 -21.30 -17.24
C SER A 69 -5.79 -20.89 -18.10
N ILE A 70 -5.25 -19.68 -17.89
CA ILE A 70 -4.20 -19.10 -18.71
C ILE A 70 -3.02 -18.73 -17.80
N SER A 71 -1.82 -19.21 -18.13
CA SER A 71 -0.59 -18.66 -17.60
C SER A 71 -0.10 -17.58 -18.56
N THR A 72 -0.08 -16.32 -18.13
CA THR A 72 0.38 -15.22 -19.00
C THR A 72 1.90 -15.22 -19.12
N GLU A 73 2.61 -15.83 -18.19
CA GLU A 73 4.07 -15.96 -18.22
C GLU A 73 4.54 -16.91 -19.35
N THR A 74 3.89 -18.05 -19.49
CA THR A 74 4.24 -19.06 -20.49
C THR A 74 3.37 -19.01 -21.74
N GLY A 75 2.24 -18.27 -21.70
CA GLY A 75 1.21 -18.29 -22.73
C GLY A 75 0.41 -19.61 -22.79
N SER A 76 0.66 -20.54 -21.86
CA SER A 76 -0.04 -21.83 -21.85
C SER A 76 -1.50 -21.66 -21.47
N ARG A 77 -2.34 -22.51 -22.09
CA ARG A 77 -3.79 -22.54 -21.86
C ARG A 77 -4.24 -23.95 -21.53
N VAL A 78 -4.97 -24.08 -20.44
CA VAL A 78 -5.64 -25.31 -20.05
C VAL A 78 -7.14 -25.11 -20.25
N VAL A 79 -7.76 -25.93 -21.08
CA VAL A 79 -9.17 -25.75 -21.44
C VAL A 79 -9.99 -26.95 -20.96
N GLY A 80 -11.09 -26.63 -20.32
CA GLY A 80 -12.06 -27.60 -19.84
C GLY A 80 -11.81 -28.05 -18.40
N ARG A 81 -12.91 -28.31 -17.73
CA ARG A 81 -12.98 -28.67 -16.29
C ARG A 81 -12.09 -29.87 -15.94
N ASP A 82 -12.09 -30.93 -16.78
CA ASP A 82 -11.33 -32.14 -16.49
C ASP A 82 -9.82 -31.93 -16.55
N ALA A 83 -9.35 -31.14 -17.51
CA ALA A 83 -7.93 -30.83 -17.64
C ALA A 83 -7.46 -29.90 -16.47
N ILE A 84 -8.29 -28.93 -16.06
CA ILE A 84 -8.01 -28.06 -14.92
C ILE A 84 -7.98 -28.88 -13.64
N LYS A 85 -8.93 -29.83 -13.45
CA LYS A 85 -8.95 -30.74 -12.30
C LYS A 85 -7.68 -31.56 -12.19
N ALA A 86 -7.23 -32.16 -13.32
CA ALA A 86 -5.99 -32.92 -13.35
C ALA A 86 -4.78 -32.08 -12.95
N GLY A 87 -4.76 -30.78 -13.29
CA GLY A 87 -3.74 -29.84 -12.85
C GLY A 87 -3.75 -29.66 -11.31
N PHE A 88 -4.91 -29.46 -10.71
CA PHE A 88 -5.03 -29.39 -9.24
C PHE A 88 -4.62 -30.67 -8.53
N GLU A 89 -5.00 -31.84 -9.06
CA GLU A 89 -4.60 -33.13 -8.50
C GLU A 89 -3.07 -33.30 -8.51
N GLN A 90 -2.41 -32.88 -9.59
CA GLN A 90 -0.93 -32.89 -9.67
C GLN A 90 -0.30 -31.91 -8.69
N LEU A 91 -0.84 -30.69 -8.60
CA LEU A 91 -0.36 -29.66 -7.67
C LEU A 91 -0.45 -30.12 -6.22
N PHE A 92 -1.61 -30.61 -5.79
CA PHE A 92 -1.82 -31.07 -4.42
C PHE A 92 -0.99 -32.31 -4.06
N LYS A 93 -0.69 -33.14 -5.05
CA LYS A 93 0.23 -34.28 -4.88
C LYS A 93 1.68 -33.84 -4.73
N ALA A 94 2.09 -32.84 -5.51
CA ALA A 94 3.46 -32.30 -5.45
C ALA A 94 3.70 -31.52 -4.15
N ASP A 95 2.69 -30.76 -3.71
CA ASP A 95 2.77 -29.92 -2.52
C ASP A 95 1.53 -30.03 -1.61
N PRO A 96 1.50 -31.10 -0.77
CA PRO A 96 0.35 -31.41 0.07
C PRO A 96 0.16 -30.47 1.28
N GLN A 97 1.02 -29.47 1.43
CA GLN A 97 0.94 -28.48 2.52
C GLN A 97 0.74 -27.05 1.98
N SER A 98 0.55 -26.90 0.68
CA SER A 98 0.30 -25.60 0.06
C SER A 98 -0.97 -24.95 0.62
N LYS A 99 -0.94 -23.62 0.80
CA LYS A 99 -2.07 -22.82 1.23
C LYS A 99 -2.26 -21.64 0.30
N LEU A 100 -3.48 -21.44 -0.16
CA LEU A 100 -3.88 -20.31 -0.99
C LEU A 100 -4.52 -19.23 -0.13
N THR A 101 -4.08 -18.01 -0.33
CA THR A 101 -4.74 -16.78 0.14
C THR A 101 -5.04 -15.90 -1.07
N ILE A 102 -6.26 -15.37 -1.16
CA ILE A 102 -6.66 -14.46 -2.24
C ILE A 102 -6.94 -13.09 -1.62
N ARG A 103 -6.43 -12.03 -2.28
CA ARG A 103 -6.68 -10.64 -1.93
C ARG A 103 -7.34 -9.97 -3.13
N LEU A 104 -8.61 -9.61 -3.00
CA LEU A 104 -9.32 -8.84 -4.02
C LEU A 104 -8.75 -7.42 -4.09
N LYS A 105 -8.48 -6.95 -5.31
CA LYS A 105 -8.07 -5.56 -5.58
C LYS A 105 -9.18 -4.78 -6.29
N HIS A 106 -9.75 -5.37 -7.34
CA HIS A 106 -10.80 -4.77 -8.13
C HIS A 106 -11.87 -5.79 -8.48
N PHE A 107 -13.11 -5.33 -8.55
CA PHE A 107 -14.21 -6.12 -9.09
C PHE A 107 -15.17 -5.22 -9.86
N ARG A 108 -15.85 -5.79 -10.84
CA ARG A 108 -16.86 -5.11 -11.62
C ARG A 108 -17.89 -6.09 -12.14
N PHE A 109 -19.16 -5.83 -11.88
CA PHE A 109 -20.25 -6.52 -12.55
C PHE A 109 -20.35 -6.02 -14.00
N ILE A 110 -20.04 -6.87 -14.97
CA ILE A 110 -20.22 -6.59 -16.41
C ILE A 110 -21.71 -6.66 -16.72
N LYS A 111 -22.40 -7.66 -16.15
CA LYS A 111 -23.83 -7.84 -16.08
C LYS A 111 -24.19 -8.46 -14.73
N PRO A 112 -25.47 -8.53 -14.33
CA PRO A 112 -25.84 -9.13 -13.04
C PRO A 112 -25.33 -10.57 -12.85
N GLU A 113 -25.17 -11.31 -13.94
CA GLU A 113 -24.69 -12.70 -13.95
C GLU A 113 -23.24 -12.85 -14.43
N ILE A 114 -22.53 -11.75 -14.72
CA ILE A 114 -21.12 -11.77 -15.16
C ILE A 114 -20.29 -10.81 -14.32
N LEU A 115 -19.33 -11.35 -13.61
CA LEU A 115 -18.43 -10.65 -12.72
C LEU A 115 -16.98 -10.74 -13.21
N SER A 116 -16.31 -9.61 -13.31
CA SER A 116 -14.87 -9.52 -13.48
C SER A 116 -14.22 -9.23 -12.14
N ILE A 117 -13.18 -9.96 -11.79
CA ILE A 117 -12.37 -9.76 -10.58
C ILE A 117 -10.89 -9.71 -10.92
N GLU A 118 -10.15 -8.94 -10.15
CA GLU A 118 -8.70 -8.86 -10.21
C GLU A 118 -8.12 -8.82 -8.79
N GLY A 119 -6.96 -9.42 -8.61
CA GLY A 119 -6.36 -9.46 -7.28
C GLY A 119 -5.02 -10.17 -7.25
N GLU A 120 -4.58 -10.47 -6.04
CA GLU A 120 -3.37 -11.20 -5.75
C GLU A 120 -3.72 -12.57 -5.19
N SER A 121 -3.07 -13.61 -5.70
CA SER A 121 -3.06 -14.95 -5.13
C SER A 121 -1.70 -15.21 -4.50
N VAL A 122 -1.69 -15.71 -3.28
CA VAL A 122 -0.48 -16.06 -2.53
C VAL A 122 -0.54 -17.51 -2.18
N ILE A 123 0.37 -18.30 -2.73
CA ILE A 123 0.54 -19.71 -2.37
C ILE A 123 1.74 -19.82 -1.44
N THR A 124 1.51 -20.31 -0.24
CA THR A 124 2.55 -20.56 0.78
C THR A 124 2.78 -22.05 0.95
N THR A 125 4.05 -22.42 1.08
CA THR A 125 4.50 -23.79 1.40
C THR A 125 5.49 -23.73 2.56
N PRO A 126 5.68 -24.79 3.35
CA PRO A 126 6.61 -24.77 4.47
C PRO A 126 8.08 -24.66 4.09
N LYS A 127 8.42 -24.92 2.83
CA LYS A 127 9.81 -25.10 2.37
C LYS A 127 10.30 -24.00 1.43
N GLU A 128 9.38 -23.25 0.86
CA GLU A 128 9.69 -22.25 -0.17
C GLU A 128 9.16 -20.88 0.24
N GLU A 129 9.71 -19.84 -0.37
CA GLU A 129 9.16 -18.49 -0.21
C GLU A 129 7.75 -18.43 -0.80
N PRO A 130 6.84 -17.58 -0.24
CA PRO A 130 5.50 -17.43 -0.78
C PRO A 130 5.53 -17.10 -2.28
N ASN A 131 4.79 -17.87 -3.07
CA ASN A 131 4.60 -17.58 -4.49
C ASN A 131 3.42 -16.62 -4.65
N GLU A 132 3.71 -15.40 -5.06
CA GLU A 132 2.73 -14.34 -5.23
C GLU A 132 2.49 -14.08 -6.72
N ASN A 133 1.21 -14.14 -7.10
CA ASN A 133 0.79 -13.89 -8.47
C ASN A 133 -0.32 -12.84 -8.50
N PHE A 134 -0.37 -12.07 -9.57
CA PHE A 134 -1.55 -11.30 -9.93
C PHE A 134 -2.48 -12.19 -10.74
N PHE A 135 -3.77 -12.15 -10.44
CA PHE A 135 -4.77 -12.88 -11.22
C PHE A 135 -5.87 -11.95 -11.72
N SER A 136 -6.46 -12.30 -12.85
CA SER A 136 -7.76 -11.79 -13.29
C SER A 136 -8.67 -12.95 -13.64
N ALA A 137 -9.96 -12.82 -13.31
CA ALA A 137 -10.94 -13.84 -13.64
C ALA A 137 -12.28 -13.26 -14.06
N ILE A 138 -12.95 -13.97 -14.97
CA ILE A 138 -14.35 -13.77 -15.34
C ILE A 138 -15.16 -14.89 -14.72
N LEU A 139 -16.14 -14.52 -13.92
CA LEU A 139 -17.07 -15.46 -13.32
C LEU A 139 -18.46 -15.29 -13.95
N VAL A 140 -19.15 -16.39 -14.10
CA VAL A 140 -20.54 -16.44 -14.58
C VAL A 140 -21.42 -17.05 -13.50
N LYS A 141 -22.61 -16.52 -13.31
CA LYS A 141 -23.58 -17.05 -12.36
C LYS A 141 -24.45 -18.10 -13.05
N VAL A 142 -24.42 -19.33 -12.54
CA VAL A 142 -25.23 -20.44 -13.00
C VAL A 142 -26.15 -20.89 -11.85
N GLY A 143 -27.41 -20.54 -11.94
CA GLY A 143 -28.32 -20.63 -10.80
C GLY A 143 -27.88 -19.70 -9.68
N GLU A 144 -27.65 -20.25 -8.51
CA GLU A 144 -27.17 -19.47 -7.35
C GLU A 144 -25.64 -19.51 -7.17
N LYS A 145 -24.90 -20.20 -8.06
CA LYS A 145 -23.45 -20.41 -7.91
C LYS A 145 -22.68 -19.57 -8.93
N TRP A 146 -21.58 -18.97 -8.47
CA TRP A 146 -20.59 -18.37 -9.32
C TRP A 146 -19.57 -19.43 -9.79
N GLN A 147 -19.29 -19.46 -11.10
CA GLN A 147 -18.30 -20.34 -11.70
C GLN A 147 -17.31 -19.51 -12.51
N ILE A 148 -16.04 -19.88 -12.43
CA ILE A 148 -14.95 -19.27 -13.18
C ILE A 148 -15.06 -19.74 -14.63
N GLU A 149 -15.31 -18.83 -15.55
CA GLU A 149 -15.31 -19.08 -16.99
C GLU A 149 -13.90 -18.95 -17.57
N GLN A 150 -13.16 -17.96 -17.08
CA GLN A 150 -11.77 -17.75 -17.44
C GLN A 150 -11.01 -17.22 -16.24
N ALA A 151 -9.81 -17.76 -16.02
CA ALA A 151 -8.84 -17.17 -15.10
C ALA A 151 -7.50 -17.05 -15.81
N SER A 152 -6.78 -15.96 -15.53
CA SER A 152 -5.40 -15.78 -15.94
C SER A 152 -4.55 -15.40 -14.74
N GLU A 153 -3.35 -15.96 -14.70
CA GLU A 153 -2.34 -15.65 -13.68
C GLU A 153 -1.06 -15.16 -14.34
N SER A 154 -0.43 -14.19 -13.69
CA SER A 154 0.89 -13.69 -14.04
C SER A 154 1.73 -13.51 -12.77
N ALA A 155 3.03 -13.75 -12.88
CA ALA A 155 3.92 -13.36 -11.79
C ALA A 155 3.78 -11.85 -11.51
N ILE A 156 3.82 -11.45 -10.25
CA ILE A 156 3.90 -10.03 -9.91
C ILE A 156 5.25 -9.53 -10.44
N PRO A 157 5.27 -8.52 -11.31
CA PRO A 157 6.51 -8.01 -11.87
C PRO A 157 7.46 -7.58 -10.75
N THR A 158 8.58 -8.28 -10.62
CA THR A 158 9.65 -7.82 -9.74
C THR A 158 10.46 -6.78 -10.50
N PRO A 159 10.64 -5.58 -9.96
CA PRO A 159 11.45 -4.56 -10.59
C PRO A 159 12.84 -5.09 -10.94
N ALA A 160 13.31 -4.85 -12.16
CA ALA A 160 14.61 -5.30 -12.62
C ALA A 160 15.76 -4.61 -11.87
N THR A 161 15.53 -3.39 -11.42
CA THR A 161 16.48 -2.60 -10.63
C THR A 161 15.77 -1.91 -9.46
N PRO A 162 16.49 -1.51 -8.40
CA PRO A 162 15.89 -0.71 -7.31
C PRO A 162 15.25 0.59 -7.81
N TYR A 163 15.78 1.19 -8.87
CA TYR A 163 15.18 2.37 -9.50
C TYR A 163 13.79 2.06 -10.07
N ASP A 164 13.63 0.95 -10.76
CA ASP A 164 12.33 0.56 -11.34
C ASP A 164 11.27 0.39 -10.24
N GLY A 165 11.68 -0.14 -9.08
CA GLY A 165 10.82 -0.26 -7.91
C GLY A 165 10.41 1.07 -7.27
N LEU A 166 11.21 2.12 -7.46
CA LEU A 166 10.99 3.46 -6.92
C LEU A 166 10.52 4.49 -7.95
N LYS A 167 10.52 4.14 -9.22
CA LYS A 167 10.24 5.06 -10.34
C LYS A 167 8.90 5.78 -10.19
N ALA A 168 7.90 5.11 -9.63
CA ALA A 168 6.60 5.70 -9.38
C ALA A 168 6.63 6.89 -8.39
N LEU A 169 7.72 7.07 -7.63
CA LEU A 169 7.96 8.19 -6.72
C LEU A 169 8.83 9.30 -7.35
N GLU A 170 9.24 9.20 -8.62
CA GLU A 170 10.15 10.17 -9.24
C GLU A 170 9.58 11.60 -9.27
N TRP A 171 8.27 11.75 -9.32
CA TRP A 171 7.58 13.05 -9.24
C TRP A 171 7.85 13.81 -7.94
N MET A 172 8.23 13.10 -6.87
CA MET A 172 8.55 13.70 -5.56
C MET A 172 9.91 14.41 -5.57
N VAL A 173 10.79 14.14 -6.55
CA VAL A 173 12.13 14.77 -6.64
C VAL A 173 12.01 16.27 -6.80
N GLY A 174 12.78 17.01 -6.02
CA GLY A 174 12.79 18.47 -5.96
C GLY A 174 12.60 19.00 -4.54
N THR A 175 12.40 20.31 -4.43
CA THR A 175 12.17 20.99 -3.15
C THR A 175 10.69 21.33 -3.00
N TRP A 176 10.11 20.95 -1.90
CA TRP A 176 8.71 21.15 -1.55
C TRP A 176 8.63 22.00 -0.28
N VAL A 177 7.71 22.96 -0.26
CA VAL A 177 7.52 23.85 0.88
C VAL A 177 6.06 23.92 1.29
N ASP A 178 5.83 24.04 2.57
CA ASP A 178 4.57 24.48 3.13
C ASP A 178 4.73 25.95 3.57
N ASP A 179 3.83 26.79 3.10
CA ASP A 179 3.79 28.23 3.40
C ASP A 179 2.65 28.58 4.39
N THR A 180 2.17 27.60 5.15
CA THR A 180 1.17 27.83 6.20
C THR A 180 1.72 28.82 7.21
N LYS A 181 0.94 29.86 7.49
CA LYS A 181 1.36 30.91 8.43
C LYS A 181 1.70 30.35 9.81
N GLY A 182 2.88 30.69 10.31
CA GLY A 182 3.36 30.27 11.63
C GLY A 182 4.29 29.07 11.62
N VAL A 183 4.50 28.45 10.46
CA VAL A 183 5.46 27.36 10.28
C VAL A 183 6.07 27.42 8.90
N ASN A 184 7.35 27.19 8.79
CA ASN A 184 8.06 27.04 7.51
C ASN A 184 8.60 25.63 7.43
N VAL A 185 8.18 24.92 6.41
CA VAL A 185 8.63 23.57 6.14
C VAL A 185 9.29 23.49 4.79
N GLU A 186 10.47 22.94 4.78
CA GLU A 186 11.15 22.62 3.55
C GLU A 186 11.47 21.12 3.52
N SER A 187 11.22 20.50 2.39
CA SER A 187 11.50 19.09 2.15
C SER A 187 12.19 18.94 0.79
N GLN A 188 13.45 18.57 0.80
CA GLN A 188 14.24 18.33 -0.41
C GLN A 188 14.35 16.84 -0.68
N MET A 189 13.85 16.41 -1.83
CA MET A 189 13.98 15.04 -2.30
C MET A 189 14.96 14.91 -3.46
N SER A 190 15.86 13.94 -3.37
CA SER A 190 16.86 13.67 -4.39
C SER A 190 17.22 12.19 -4.45
N TRP A 191 17.64 11.74 -5.62
CA TRP A 191 18.23 10.43 -5.77
C TRP A 191 19.65 10.37 -5.21
N ASN A 192 20.05 9.21 -4.67
CA ASN A 192 21.49 8.95 -4.50
C ASN A 192 22.17 8.77 -5.89
N ALA A 193 23.49 8.75 -5.91
CA ALA A 193 24.28 8.73 -7.16
C ALA A 193 23.92 7.57 -8.11
N LYS A 194 23.46 6.43 -7.60
CA LYS A 194 23.09 5.25 -8.40
C LYS A 194 21.57 5.09 -8.62
N LYS A 195 20.77 6.05 -8.17
CA LYS A 195 19.30 5.97 -8.18
C LYS A 195 18.74 4.70 -7.49
N THR A 196 19.42 4.18 -6.48
CA THR A 196 18.98 3.02 -5.71
C THR A 196 18.16 3.40 -4.49
N PHE A 197 18.26 4.65 -4.06
CA PHE A 197 17.51 5.24 -2.95
C PHE A 197 17.01 6.63 -3.30
N LEU A 198 15.80 6.94 -2.86
CA LEU A 198 15.30 8.31 -2.81
C LEU A 198 15.55 8.84 -1.41
N ILE A 199 16.24 9.97 -1.31
CA ILE A 199 16.64 10.58 -0.03
C ILE A 199 15.88 11.87 0.13
N ARG A 200 15.20 11.99 1.26
CA ARG A 200 14.51 13.21 1.68
C ARG A 200 15.25 13.83 2.85
N LYS A 201 15.60 15.11 2.74
CA LYS A 201 16.02 15.96 3.84
C LYS A 201 14.91 16.94 4.13
N TYR A 202 14.60 17.16 5.38
CA TYR A 202 13.55 18.11 5.74
C TYR A 202 13.97 18.99 6.91
N SER A 203 13.35 20.17 6.97
CA SER A 203 13.42 21.09 8.07
C SER A 203 12.04 21.64 8.38
N VAL A 204 11.77 21.86 9.67
CA VAL A 204 10.57 22.49 10.18
C VAL A 204 10.99 23.61 11.11
N GLN A 205 10.54 24.84 10.85
CA GLN A 205 10.82 26.01 11.64
C GLN A 205 9.51 26.66 12.03
N TYR A 206 9.27 26.81 13.32
CA TYR A 206 8.12 27.55 13.84
C TYR A 206 8.50 29.02 14.08
N ASP A 207 7.60 29.98 13.77
CA ASP A 207 7.87 31.40 13.89
C ASP A 207 8.30 31.84 15.31
N ASN A 208 7.82 31.13 16.32
CA ASN A 208 8.07 31.45 17.72
C ASN A 208 9.04 30.48 18.42
N ASP A 209 9.74 29.63 17.66
CA ASP A 209 10.71 28.68 18.20
C ASP A 209 12.05 28.88 17.48
N PRO A 210 13.13 29.22 18.23
CA PRO A 210 14.46 29.40 17.63
C PRO A 210 15.07 28.08 17.16
N GLU A 211 14.56 26.94 17.63
CA GLU A 211 15.07 25.63 17.24
C GLU A 211 14.42 25.16 15.93
N CYS A 212 15.25 24.67 15.01
CA CYS A 212 14.81 24.08 13.75
C CYS A 212 14.84 22.56 13.87
N GLU A 213 13.70 21.91 13.66
CA GLU A 213 13.64 20.46 13.57
C GLU A 213 14.12 20.01 12.19
N THR A 214 15.09 19.13 12.16
CA THR A 214 15.62 18.58 10.89
C THR A 214 15.62 17.07 10.91
N GLY A 215 15.64 16.48 9.72
CA GLY A 215 15.76 15.03 9.62
C GLY A 215 16.07 14.54 8.22
N THR A 216 16.31 13.24 8.14
CA THR A 216 16.56 12.53 6.89
C THR A 216 15.69 11.30 6.82
N GLN A 217 15.06 11.11 5.66
CA GLN A 217 14.33 9.88 5.34
C GLN A 217 14.98 9.22 4.12
N ILE A 218 15.22 7.92 4.21
CA ILE A 218 15.71 7.10 3.09
C ILE A 218 14.57 6.21 2.64
N ILE A 219 14.24 6.24 1.36
CA ILE A 219 13.19 5.43 0.75
C ILE A 219 13.85 4.45 -0.20
N ALA A 220 13.52 3.17 -0.08
CA ALA A 220 14.12 2.08 -0.81
C ALA A 220 13.08 1.08 -1.31
N TRP A 221 13.42 0.38 -2.39
CA TRP A 221 12.75 -0.86 -2.77
C TRP A 221 13.33 -2.01 -1.95
N ASP A 222 12.49 -2.63 -1.12
CA ASP A 222 12.86 -3.85 -0.40
C ASP A 222 12.53 -5.07 -1.28
N THR A 223 13.56 -5.72 -1.79
CA THR A 223 13.44 -6.88 -2.68
C THR A 223 12.85 -8.10 -1.98
N ARG A 224 12.98 -8.19 -0.66
CA ARG A 224 12.46 -9.31 0.13
C ARG A 224 10.96 -9.17 0.34
N SER A 225 10.49 -8.02 0.82
CA SER A 225 9.06 -7.76 1.03
C SER A 225 8.33 -7.31 -0.25
N LYS A 226 9.08 -7.14 -1.37
CA LYS A 226 8.57 -6.64 -2.67
C LYS A 226 7.74 -5.36 -2.51
N SER A 227 8.19 -4.47 -1.66
CA SER A 227 7.49 -3.23 -1.32
C SER A 227 8.44 -2.06 -1.16
N ILE A 228 7.91 -0.84 -1.28
CA ILE A 228 8.67 0.36 -0.96
C ILE A 228 8.66 0.54 0.55
N ARG A 229 9.84 0.71 1.14
CA ARG A 229 10.02 0.99 2.56
C ARG A 229 10.80 2.28 2.77
N SER A 230 10.63 2.87 3.96
CA SER A 230 11.40 4.06 4.35
C SER A 230 11.85 3.99 5.78
N TRP A 231 12.97 4.66 6.07
CA TRP A 231 13.54 4.86 7.39
C TRP A 231 13.76 6.34 7.59
N THR A 232 13.29 6.86 8.71
CA THR A 232 13.37 8.28 9.07
C THR A 232 14.22 8.44 10.32
N PHE A 233 15.08 9.45 10.33
CA PHE A 233 15.96 9.82 11.44
C PHE A 233 15.86 11.32 11.64
N SER A 234 15.59 11.75 12.86
CA SER A 234 15.41 13.15 13.22
C SER A 234 16.54 13.65 14.13
N CYS A 235 16.76 14.94 14.16
CA CYS A 235 17.85 15.58 14.91
C CYS A 235 17.72 15.43 16.43
N ASP A 236 16.52 15.20 16.94
CA ASP A 236 16.23 14.93 18.36
C ASP A 236 16.56 13.48 18.79
N GLY A 237 17.01 12.63 17.85
CA GLY A 237 17.30 11.23 18.08
C GLY A 237 16.12 10.29 17.87
N SER A 238 14.95 10.79 17.55
CA SER A 238 13.81 9.96 17.17
C SER A 238 14.03 9.31 15.79
N PHE A 239 13.44 8.11 15.61
CA PHE A 239 13.58 7.37 14.38
C PHE A 239 12.35 6.50 14.12
N GLY A 240 12.21 6.02 12.89
CA GLY A 240 11.13 5.11 12.56
C GLY A 240 11.21 4.56 11.16
N GLU A 241 10.23 3.71 10.84
CA GLU A 241 10.13 3.06 9.55
C GLU A 241 8.72 3.20 8.97
N GLY A 242 8.60 3.08 7.66
CA GLY A 242 7.34 3.12 6.96
C GLY A 242 7.28 2.13 5.82
N THR A 243 6.07 1.61 5.55
CA THR A 243 5.77 0.79 4.38
C THR A 243 4.82 1.56 3.49
N TRP A 244 5.15 1.63 2.21
CA TRP A 244 4.44 2.41 1.21
C TRP A 244 3.54 1.54 0.37
N SER A 245 2.34 2.03 0.08
CA SER A 245 1.40 1.43 -0.87
C SER A 245 0.79 2.53 -1.72
N ASN A 246 0.49 2.21 -2.98
CA ASN A 246 -0.20 3.09 -3.90
C ASN A 246 -1.68 2.67 -4.00
N ASN A 247 -2.56 3.66 -4.00
CA ASN A 247 -3.98 3.49 -4.27
C ASN A 247 -4.41 4.62 -5.22
N ASP A 248 -4.39 4.34 -6.51
CA ASP A 248 -4.65 5.30 -7.60
C ASP A 248 -3.74 6.55 -7.54
N ASN A 249 -4.28 7.70 -7.15
CA ASN A 249 -3.55 8.96 -7.05
C ASN A 249 -3.00 9.24 -5.65
N GLU A 250 -3.11 8.29 -4.73
CA GLU A 250 -2.70 8.45 -3.35
C GLU A 250 -1.63 7.45 -2.96
N TRP A 251 -0.62 7.92 -2.24
CA TRP A 251 0.37 7.10 -1.59
C TRP A 251 0.07 7.01 -0.11
N HIS A 252 -0.04 5.82 0.41
CA HIS A 252 -0.26 5.53 1.83
C HIS A 252 1.05 5.03 2.43
N VAL A 253 1.52 5.69 3.47
CA VAL A 253 2.72 5.30 4.21
C VAL A 253 2.31 4.91 5.62
N LYS A 254 2.19 3.62 5.87
CA LYS A 254 1.98 3.10 7.22
C LYS A 254 3.31 3.15 7.95
N PHE A 255 3.36 3.87 9.06
CA PHE A 255 4.60 4.12 9.79
C PHE A 255 4.52 3.73 11.26
N ASN A 256 5.70 3.43 11.82
CA ASN A 256 5.95 3.30 13.26
C ASN A 256 7.22 4.10 13.59
N HIS A 257 7.14 4.96 14.60
CA HIS A 257 8.24 5.81 15.06
C HIS A 257 8.44 5.65 16.56
N THR A 258 9.70 5.70 16.97
CA THR A 258 10.09 5.85 18.38
C THR A 258 10.50 7.28 18.62
N GLY A 259 9.81 7.97 19.51
CA GLY A 259 10.15 9.33 19.94
C GLY A 259 11.43 9.38 20.74
N ALA A 260 12.04 10.55 20.85
CA ALA A 260 13.24 10.78 21.68
C ALA A 260 12.99 10.48 23.18
N ASP A 261 11.76 10.60 23.62
CA ASP A 261 11.27 10.27 24.97
C ASP A 261 10.92 8.77 25.13
N GLY A 262 11.07 7.97 24.09
CA GLY A 262 10.72 6.55 24.07
C GLY A 262 9.26 6.24 23.73
N SER A 263 8.42 7.25 23.47
CA SER A 263 7.02 7.05 23.04
C SER A 263 6.96 6.33 21.69
N LEU A 264 5.94 5.49 21.50
CA LEU A 264 5.67 4.84 20.23
C LEU A 264 4.56 5.58 19.47
N VAL A 265 4.89 6.09 18.29
CA VAL A 265 3.93 6.78 17.43
C VAL A 265 3.68 5.98 16.17
N SER A 266 2.44 5.67 15.88
CA SER A 266 2.04 4.96 14.65
C SER A 266 0.91 5.68 13.92
N GLY A 267 0.70 5.30 12.66
CA GLY A 267 -0.35 5.85 11.83
C GLY A 267 -0.16 5.57 10.36
N THR A 268 -1.00 6.19 9.54
CA THR A 268 -0.85 6.16 8.08
C THR A 268 -0.82 7.59 7.55
N GLN A 269 0.28 7.95 6.91
CA GLN A 269 0.39 9.21 6.18
C GLN A 269 -0.14 8.99 4.77
N VAL A 270 -1.03 9.88 4.32
CA VAL A 270 -1.61 9.89 2.99
C VAL A 270 -1.06 11.08 2.22
N LEU A 271 -0.46 10.79 1.06
CA LEU A 271 0.08 11.78 0.15
C LEU A 271 -0.74 11.75 -1.13
N SER A 272 -1.52 12.79 -1.37
CA SER A 272 -2.36 12.92 -2.57
C SER A 272 -1.71 13.90 -3.55
N LYS A 273 -1.40 13.44 -4.75
CA LYS A 273 -0.89 14.30 -5.83
C LYS A 273 -2.06 15.08 -6.42
N VAL A 274 -2.09 16.40 -6.20
CA VAL A 274 -3.12 17.31 -6.75
C VAL A 274 -2.78 17.68 -8.19
N ASP A 275 -1.52 18.09 -8.43
CA ASP A 275 -0.95 18.39 -9.75
C ASP A 275 0.58 18.19 -9.70
N ASP A 276 1.32 18.60 -10.76
CA ASP A 276 2.77 18.41 -10.83
C ASP A 276 3.56 19.29 -9.84
N SER A 277 2.93 20.30 -9.28
CA SER A 277 3.53 21.27 -8.35
C SER A 277 2.89 21.28 -6.97
N THR A 278 1.84 20.53 -6.75
CA THR A 278 1.05 20.55 -5.52
C THR A 278 0.75 19.16 -5.01
N ILE A 279 1.01 18.94 -3.72
CA ILE A 279 0.59 17.72 -3.00
C ILE A 279 -0.17 18.10 -1.73
N GLN A 280 -1.07 17.24 -1.31
CA GLN A 280 -1.68 17.27 0.01
C GLN A 280 -1.13 16.13 0.85
N VAL A 281 -0.87 16.41 2.12
CA VAL A 281 -0.36 15.43 3.08
C VAL A 281 -1.21 15.49 4.35
N HIS A 282 -1.70 14.35 4.80
CA HIS A 282 -2.39 14.25 6.08
C HIS A 282 -2.11 12.89 6.74
N THR A 283 -2.41 12.77 8.02
CA THR A 283 -2.22 11.52 8.77
C THR A 283 -3.56 11.03 9.27
N ILE A 284 -3.83 9.74 9.08
CA ILE A 284 -5.03 9.05 9.57
C ILE A 284 -4.64 7.95 10.55
N GLY A 285 -5.54 7.66 11.51
CA GLY A 285 -5.33 6.59 12.48
C GLY A 285 -4.03 6.77 13.29
N ARG A 286 -3.70 8.00 13.67
CA ARG A 286 -2.51 8.29 14.48
C ARG A 286 -2.75 7.80 15.92
N GLU A 287 -1.79 7.04 16.42
CA GLU A 287 -1.75 6.56 17.80
C GLU A 287 -0.45 6.97 18.46
N VAL A 288 -0.50 7.25 19.77
CA VAL A 288 0.67 7.47 20.63
C VAL A 288 0.53 6.53 21.80
N ASP A 289 1.48 5.61 21.98
CA ASP A 289 1.47 4.58 23.02
C ASP A 289 0.17 3.75 23.07
N GLY A 290 -0.46 3.54 21.88
CA GLY A 290 -1.72 2.81 21.72
C GLY A 290 -2.98 3.64 21.93
N GLU A 291 -2.86 4.92 22.26
CA GLU A 291 -4.00 5.85 22.36
C GLU A 291 -4.22 6.60 21.05
N ILE A 292 -5.44 6.55 20.52
CA ILE A 292 -5.81 7.27 19.29
C ILE A 292 -5.77 8.78 19.56
N THR A 293 -5.02 9.49 18.73
CA THR A 293 -4.93 10.94 18.79
C THR A 293 -5.71 11.61 17.64
N PRO A 294 -6.24 12.82 17.81
CA PRO A 294 -6.92 13.55 16.75
C PRO A 294 -6.05 13.66 15.48
N SER A 295 -6.67 13.45 14.33
CA SER A 295 -6.02 13.69 13.04
C SER A 295 -5.79 15.20 12.85
N HIS A 296 -4.64 15.54 12.27
CA HIS A 296 -4.35 16.92 11.91
C HIS A 296 -4.97 17.29 10.55
N PRO A 297 -5.28 18.56 10.28
CA PRO A 297 -5.71 19.02 8.97
C PRO A 297 -4.71 18.64 7.89
N ALA A 298 -5.20 18.44 6.66
CA ALA A 298 -4.33 18.21 5.52
C ALA A 298 -3.45 19.44 5.25
N VAL A 299 -2.16 19.20 5.04
CA VAL A 299 -1.17 20.22 4.69
C VAL A 299 -0.97 20.24 3.19
N LYS A 300 -0.92 21.42 2.61
CA LYS A 300 -0.62 21.64 1.20
C LYS A 300 0.84 21.99 1.03
N MET A 301 1.57 21.18 0.27
CA MET A 301 2.96 21.47 -0.07
C MET A 301 3.08 21.85 -1.55
N ILE A 302 3.91 22.84 -1.82
CA ILE A 302 4.13 23.40 -3.17
C ILE A 302 5.58 23.14 -3.57
N LYS A 303 5.76 22.66 -4.79
CA LYS A 303 7.09 22.43 -5.37
C LYS A 303 7.73 23.75 -5.77
N LYS A 304 8.93 24.02 -5.27
CA LYS A 304 9.72 25.20 -5.69
C LYS A 304 10.19 24.98 -7.15
N PRO A 305 10.18 26.02 -8.00
CA PRO A 305 10.82 25.95 -9.28
C PRO A 305 12.32 25.60 -9.14
N GLU A 306 12.83 24.75 -10.01
CA GLU A 306 14.27 24.50 -10.05
C GLU A 306 15.01 25.81 -10.39
N THR A 307 15.85 26.29 -9.45
CA THR A 307 16.78 27.38 -9.73
C THR A 307 17.88 26.81 -10.64
N VAL A 308 17.81 27.10 -11.93
CA VAL A 308 18.89 26.78 -12.85
C VAL A 308 20.05 27.73 -12.48
N GLU A 309 21.04 27.27 -11.73
CA GLU A 309 22.28 28.00 -11.56
C GLU A 309 22.94 28.12 -12.97
N PRO A 310 23.32 29.32 -13.39
CA PRO A 310 24.04 29.47 -14.64
C PRO A 310 25.38 28.73 -14.51
N LYS A 311 25.58 27.75 -15.40
CA LYS A 311 26.87 27.05 -15.50
C LYS A 311 27.98 28.11 -15.64
N LYS A 312 28.87 28.19 -14.63
CA LYS A 312 30.13 28.94 -14.71
C LYS A 312 31.11 28.24 -15.64
#